data_a6359f952025941021f49c562be042a9
#
_entry.id   a6359f952025941021f49c562be042a9
#
_cell.length_a   1.000
_cell.length_b   1.000
_cell.length_c   1.000
_cell.angle_alpha   90.00
_cell.angle_beta   90.00
_cell.angle_gamma   90.00
#
_symmetry.space_group_name_H-M   'P 1'
#
loop_
_entity.id
_entity.type
_entity.pdbx_description
1 polymer ?
#
loop_
_entity_poly.entity_id
_entity_poly.type
_entity_poly.pdbx_seq_one_letter_code
_entity_poly.pdbx_strand_id
1 'polypeptide(L)'
;MLIGVLVSLLAASVIATEKDASLRRLTDLKAVEKFIDSAEVVIIGFLEVRRTEKTVVLQDGLEAAARRVDSVPAAICTEKDVRAEYGLGSDTITLFRKADNHQENLVVAEADKLEADGLVNFITVNEVRYITEYNQVTAVGLFNSEVKTHLLLFANRGSNDFSELKQRLGALAPEFTGKFLFVLINGALQSNSRSLGYFGLKSQDLPRVGIYDGDSDMKWLLPEGDVSTERVREFCQAFVRGDLKEVKQAGAEAKTEL
;
A
#
# COMPACT_ATOMS: atom_id res chain seq x y z
N MET A 1 -69.33 -9.28 25.64
CA MET A 1 -68.63 -8.62 24.51
C MET A 1 -67.16 -8.61 24.82
N LEU A 2 -66.40 -9.58 24.27
CA LEU A 2 -64.96 -9.62 24.39
C LEU A 2 -64.42 -9.11 23.06
N ILE A 3 -63.65 -8.02 23.11
CA ILE A 3 -62.93 -7.46 21.98
C ILE A 3 -61.53 -8.02 22.04
N GLY A 4 -61.23 -8.97 21.12
CA GLY A 4 -59.88 -9.50 20.94
C GLY A 4 -59.04 -8.55 20.15
N VAL A 5 -57.91 -8.10 20.72
CA VAL A 5 -56.90 -7.32 20.03
C VAL A 5 -55.92 -8.30 19.39
N LEU A 6 -55.91 -8.33 18.04
CA LEU A 6 -54.98 -9.07 17.25
C LEU A 6 -53.71 -8.26 17.12
N VAL A 7 -52.66 -8.68 17.81
CA VAL A 7 -51.29 -8.11 17.62
C VAL A 7 -50.62 -8.85 16.47
N SER A 8 -50.52 -8.18 15.32
CA SER A 8 -49.72 -8.67 14.19
C SER A 8 -48.25 -8.41 14.45
N LEU A 9 -47.45 -9.46 14.75
CA LEU A 9 -46.03 -9.39 14.71
C LEU A 9 -45.60 -9.35 13.25
N LEU A 10 -45.18 -8.20 12.77
CA LEU A 10 -44.38 -8.08 11.55
C LEU A 10 -42.96 -8.52 11.87
N ALA A 11 -42.61 -9.74 11.54
CA ALA A 11 -41.23 -10.19 11.47
C ALA A 11 -40.61 -9.53 10.24
N ALA A 12 -39.85 -8.44 10.46
CA ALA A 12 -38.94 -7.91 9.45
C ALA A 12 -37.78 -8.89 9.31
N SER A 13 -37.86 -9.75 8.30
CA SER A 13 -36.71 -10.53 7.83
C SER A 13 -35.69 -9.56 7.26
N VAL A 14 -34.64 -9.28 8.04
CA VAL A 14 -33.41 -8.69 7.52
C VAL A 14 -32.81 -9.70 6.57
N ILE A 15 -33.09 -9.55 5.28
CA ILE A 15 -32.35 -10.23 4.22
C ILE A 15 -30.97 -9.54 4.24
N ALA A 16 -30.01 -10.14 4.97
CA ALA A 16 -28.62 -9.89 4.74
C ALA A 16 -28.37 -10.32 3.28
N THR A 17 -28.23 -9.36 2.39
CA THR A 17 -27.67 -9.63 1.06
C THR A 17 -26.25 -10.10 1.30
N GLU A 18 -26.04 -11.43 1.32
CA GLU A 18 -24.74 -12.01 1.05
C GLU A 18 -24.32 -11.40 -0.29
N LYS A 19 -23.33 -10.51 -0.22
CA LYS A 19 -22.66 -9.97 -1.39
C LYS A 19 -22.04 -11.19 -2.05
N ASP A 20 -22.67 -11.68 -3.10
CA ASP A 20 -22.18 -12.79 -3.91
C ASP A 20 -20.83 -12.34 -4.49
N ALA A 21 -19.77 -12.66 -3.76
CA ALA A 21 -18.45 -12.12 -3.96
C ALA A 21 -17.66 -13.05 -4.89
N SER A 22 -18.28 -13.40 -6.05
CA SER A 22 -17.52 -14.01 -7.13
C SER A 22 -16.55 -12.96 -7.69
N LEU A 23 -15.28 -13.36 -7.89
CA LEU A 23 -14.27 -12.50 -8.50
C LEU A 23 -14.75 -11.99 -9.86
N ARG A 24 -14.56 -10.69 -10.08
CA ARG A 24 -14.84 -10.07 -11.36
C ARG A 24 -14.01 -10.73 -12.45
N ARG A 25 -14.65 -11.19 -13.53
CA ARG A 25 -13.98 -11.74 -14.71
C ARG A 25 -13.67 -10.62 -15.69
N LEU A 26 -12.40 -10.52 -16.11
CA LEU A 26 -11.90 -9.58 -17.11
C LEU A 26 -11.65 -10.33 -18.42
N THR A 27 -12.25 -9.86 -19.52
CA THR A 27 -12.33 -10.61 -20.78
C THR A 27 -11.49 -10.02 -21.91
N ASP A 28 -10.85 -8.85 -21.68
CA ASP A 28 -10.02 -8.20 -22.67
C ASP A 28 -9.03 -7.24 -22.00
N LEU A 29 -8.04 -6.76 -22.75
CA LEU A 29 -7.00 -5.85 -22.28
C LEU A 29 -7.58 -4.55 -21.69
N LYS A 30 -8.58 -3.97 -22.36
CA LYS A 30 -9.21 -2.73 -21.92
C LYS A 30 -9.94 -2.89 -20.58
N ALA A 31 -10.55 -4.04 -20.34
CA ALA A 31 -11.18 -4.35 -19.06
C ALA A 31 -10.14 -4.49 -17.93
N VAL A 32 -8.97 -5.09 -18.25
CA VAL A 32 -7.84 -5.21 -17.32
C VAL A 32 -7.26 -3.84 -16.99
N GLU A 33 -6.94 -3.02 -17.99
CA GLU A 33 -6.43 -1.65 -17.80
C GLU A 33 -7.38 -0.81 -16.93
N LYS A 34 -8.68 -0.83 -17.27
CA LYS A 34 -9.71 -0.13 -16.49
C LYS A 34 -9.80 -0.65 -15.05
N PHE A 35 -9.58 -1.94 -14.84
CA PHE A 35 -9.57 -2.51 -13.50
C PHE A 35 -8.33 -2.08 -12.71
N ILE A 36 -7.15 -2.10 -13.33
CA ILE A 36 -5.90 -1.59 -12.73
C ILE A 36 -6.07 -0.12 -12.33
N ASP A 37 -6.76 0.67 -13.16
CA ASP A 37 -7.02 2.08 -12.87
C ASP A 37 -8.08 2.36 -11.81
N SER A 38 -8.80 1.34 -11.36
CA SER A 38 -9.92 1.53 -10.42
C SER A 38 -9.50 1.81 -8.97
N ALA A 39 -8.26 1.45 -8.58
CA ALA A 39 -7.74 1.66 -7.22
C ALA A 39 -6.22 1.86 -7.22
N GLU A 40 -5.66 2.25 -6.06
CA GLU A 40 -4.20 2.42 -5.90
C GLU A 40 -3.44 1.08 -5.96
N VAL A 41 -4.07 0.03 -5.46
CA VAL A 41 -3.56 -1.34 -5.47
C VAL A 41 -4.70 -2.25 -5.89
N VAL A 42 -4.45 -3.14 -6.85
CA VAL A 42 -5.40 -4.18 -7.28
C VAL A 42 -4.67 -5.50 -7.46
N ILE A 43 -5.40 -6.62 -7.35
CA ILE A 43 -4.84 -7.94 -7.59
C ILE A 43 -5.63 -8.68 -8.69
N ILE A 44 -4.92 -9.29 -9.62
CA ILE A 44 -5.51 -10.03 -10.74
C ILE A 44 -4.89 -11.43 -10.82
N GLY A 45 -5.73 -12.45 -10.81
CA GLY A 45 -5.32 -13.80 -11.16
C GLY A 45 -5.37 -14.00 -12.69
N PHE A 46 -4.20 -14.12 -13.32
CA PHE A 46 -4.08 -14.50 -14.72
C PHE A 46 -3.96 -16.02 -14.80
N LEU A 47 -5.05 -16.70 -15.14
CA LEU A 47 -5.18 -18.15 -15.04
C LEU A 47 -5.48 -18.78 -16.40
N GLU A 48 -5.02 -20.01 -16.62
CA GLU A 48 -5.44 -20.76 -17.81
C GLU A 48 -6.90 -21.23 -17.67
N VAL A 49 -7.57 -21.35 -18.81
CA VAL A 49 -8.97 -21.81 -18.89
C VAL A 49 -9.14 -23.27 -18.41
N ARG A 50 -8.05 -24.03 -18.33
CA ARG A 50 -8.10 -25.42 -17.88
C ARG A 50 -8.48 -25.50 -16.41
N ARG A 51 -9.66 -26.06 -16.14
CA ARG A 51 -10.08 -26.45 -14.78
C ARG A 51 -9.24 -27.63 -14.29
N THR A 52 -8.06 -27.35 -13.79
CA THR A 52 -7.30 -28.30 -12.99
C THR A 52 -7.69 -28.11 -11.52
N GLU A 53 -7.49 -29.12 -10.71
CA GLU A 53 -7.69 -29.01 -9.26
C GLU A 53 -6.93 -27.80 -8.68
N LYS A 54 -5.72 -27.56 -9.16
CA LYS A 54 -4.85 -26.44 -8.76
C LYS A 54 -5.43 -25.07 -9.12
N THR A 55 -6.02 -24.91 -10.32
CA THR A 55 -6.64 -23.63 -10.72
C THR A 55 -7.94 -23.34 -9.96
N VAL A 56 -8.69 -24.36 -9.57
CA VAL A 56 -9.88 -24.20 -8.72
C VAL A 56 -9.48 -23.76 -7.32
N VAL A 57 -8.54 -24.45 -6.67
CA VAL A 57 -8.01 -24.08 -5.35
C VAL A 57 -7.47 -22.65 -5.33
N LEU A 58 -6.78 -22.25 -6.39
CA LEU A 58 -6.23 -20.91 -6.51
C LEU A 58 -7.32 -19.85 -6.65
N GLN A 59 -8.34 -20.11 -7.47
CA GLN A 59 -9.46 -19.19 -7.62
C GLN A 59 -10.23 -19.02 -6.30
N ASP A 60 -10.51 -20.12 -5.61
CA ASP A 60 -11.20 -20.13 -4.32
C ASP A 60 -10.33 -19.42 -3.24
N GLY A 61 -9.02 -19.66 -3.27
CA GLY A 61 -8.06 -19.01 -2.39
C GLY A 61 -8.00 -17.48 -2.61
N LEU A 62 -7.99 -17.04 -3.88
CA LEU A 62 -7.99 -15.61 -4.22
C LEU A 62 -9.31 -14.94 -3.83
N GLU A 63 -10.42 -15.62 -4.02
CA GLU A 63 -11.73 -15.13 -3.60
C GLU A 63 -11.82 -15.00 -2.07
N ALA A 64 -11.32 -16.01 -1.33
CA ALA A 64 -11.26 -15.96 0.13
C ALA A 64 -10.30 -14.87 0.65
N ALA A 65 -9.16 -14.67 -0.01
CA ALA A 65 -8.22 -13.59 0.31
C ALA A 65 -8.84 -12.21 0.07
N ALA A 66 -9.54 -12.03 -1.06
CA ALA A 66 -10.22 -10.78 -1.41
C ALA A 66 -11.31 -10.38 -0.39
N ARG A 67 -11.98 -11.36 0.23
CA ARG A 67 -12.95 -11.08 1.31
C ARG A 67 -12.27 -10.62 2.60
N ARG A 68 -11.02 -11.00 2.82
CA ARG A 68 -10.24 -10.67 4.05
C ARG A 68 -9.46 -9.37 3.91
N VAL A 69 -9.09 -9.01 2.67
CA VAL A 69 -8.38 -7.76 2.34
C VAL A 69 -9.28 -6.95 1.40
N ASP A 70 -10.38 -6.44 1.94
CA ASP A 70 -11.43 -5.70 1.20
C ASP A 70 -10.95 -4.36 0.63
N SER A 71 -9.82 -3.86 1.11
CA SER A 71 -9.17 -2.64 0.63
C SER A 71 -8.46 -2.82 -0.73
N VAL A 72 -8.24 -4.08 -1.18
CA VAL A 72 -7.58 -4.40 -2.45
C VAL A 72 -8.56 -5.12 -3.37
N PRO A 73 -9.13 -4.45 -4.39
CA PRO A 73 -9.99 -5.08 -5.38
C PRO A 73 -9.31 -6.26 -6.07
N ALA A 74 -10.06 -7.36 -6.24
CA ALA A 74 -9.57 -8.58 -6.86
C ALA A 74 -10.39 -8.96 -8.10
N ALA A 75 -9.71 -9.52 -9.11
CA ALA A 75 -10.32 -10.01 -10.34
C ALA A 75 -9.58 -11.23 -10.90
N ILE A 76 -10.16 -11.87 -11.90
CA ILE A 76 -9.50 -12.92 -12.68
C ILE A 76 -9.56 -12.58 -14.17
N CYS A 77 -8.50 -12.94 -14.90
CA CYS A 77 -8.41 -12.90 -16.35
C CYS A 77 -7.93 -14.26 -16.86
N THR A 78 -8.64 -14.82 -17.84
CA THR A 78 -8.30 -16.11 -18.44
C THR A 78 -7.82 -16.00 -19.89
N GLU A 79 -7.74 -14.77 -20.40
CA GLU A 79 -7.38 -14.48 -21.77
C GLU A 79 -5.85 -14.57 -21.96
N LYS A 80 -5.41 -15.51 -22.79
CA LYS A 80 -3.99 -15.79 -23.02
C LYS A 80 -3.25 -14.59 -23.62
N ASP A 81 -3.89 -13.90 -24.55
CA ASP A 81 -3.28 -12.76 -25.24
C ASP A 81 -3.08 -11.58 -24.27
N VAL A 82 -4.07 -11.36 -23.39
CA VAL A 82 -3.97 -10.33 -22.34
C VAL A 82 -2.86 -10.68 -21.36
N ARG A 83 -2.73 -11.94 -20.94
CA ARG A 83 -1.64 -12.40 -20.07
C ARG A 83 -0.27 -12.14 -20.68
N ALA A 84 -0.13 -12.37 -21.99
CA ALA A 84 1.13 -12.14 -22.72
C ALA A 84 1.55 -10.65 -22.75
N GLU A 85 0.59 -9.71 -22.85
CA GLU A 85 0.86 -8.26 -22.79
C GLU A 85 1.51 -7.83 -21.47
N TYR A 86 1.22 -8.54 -20.37
CA TYR A 86 1.85 -8.31 -19.07
C TYR A 86 3.12 -9.14 -18.83
N GLY A 87 3.66 -9.81 -19.87
CA GLY A 87 4.88 -10.60 -19.80
C GLY A 87 4.75 -11.91 -19.01
N LEU A 88 3.52 -12.42 -18.79
CA LEU A 88 3.26 -13.57 -17.95
C LEU A 88 3.19 -14.86 -18.77
N GLY A 89 4.18 -15.75 -18.60
CA GLY A 89 4.29 -17.01 -19.35
C GLY A 89 3.43 -18.17 -18.82
N SER A 90 2.96 -18.09 -17.57
CA SER A 90 2.20 -19.13 -16.87
C SER A 90 1.12 -18.53 -15.97
N ASP A 91 0.37 -19.40 -15.28
CA ASP A 91 -0.59 -18.96 -14.27
C ASP A 91 0.10 -18.15 -13.18
N THR A 92 -0.37 -16.92 -12.96
CA THR A 92 0.26 -15.94 -12.09
C THR A 92 -0.81 -15.12 -11.37
N ILE A 93 -0.60 -14.87 -10.09
CA ILE A 93 -1.32 -13.84 -9.34
C ILE A 93 -0.47 -12.57 -9.38
N THR A 94 -1.00 -11.49 -9.92
CA THR A 94 -0.28 -10.22 -10.07
C THR A 94 -0.93 -9.14 -9.23
N LEU A 95 -0.14 -8.45 -8.42
CA LEU A 95 -0.53 -7.26 -7.68
C LEU A 95 0.05 -6.03 -8.40
N PHE A 96 -0.83 -5.12 -8.80
CA PHE A 96 -0.46 -3.86 -9.46
C PHE A 96 -0.53 -2.72 -8.46
N ARG A 97 0.49 -1.88 -8.46
CA ARG A 97 0.63 -0.73 -7.56
C ARG A 97 0.87 0.55 -8.34
N LYS A 98 0.09 1.60 -8.05
CA LYS A 98 0.27 2.91 -8.70
C LYS A 98 1.37 3.76 -8.07
N ALA A 99 1.67 3.54 -6.79
CA ALA A 99 2.64 4.36 -6.07
C ALA A 99 4.04 4.30 -6.68
N ASP A 100 4.45 3.15 -7.17
CA ASP A 100 5.75 2.91 -7.80
C ASP A 100 5.66 2.36 -9.24
N ASN A 101 4.45 2.29 -9.82
CA ASN A 101 4.17 1.69 -11.12
C ASN A 101 4.69 0.24 -11.23
N HIS A 102 4.67 -0.48 -10.12
CA HIS A 102 5.22 -1.83 -10.06
C HIS A 102 4.16 -2.91 -10.24
N GLN A 103 4.59 -4.03 -10.82
CA GLN A 103 3.84 -5.26 -10.99
C GLN A 103 4.56 -6.36 -10.19
N GLU A 104 3.97 -6.79 -9.06
CA GLU A 104 4.50 -7.88 -8.25
C GLU A 104 3.83 -9.20 -8.64
N ASN A 105 4.62 -10.21 -8.97
CA ASN A 105 4.14 -11.45 -9.54
C ASN A 105 4.37 -12.64 -8.60
N LEU A 106 3.32 -13.39 -8.32
CA LEU A 106 3.37 -14.69 -7.65
C LEU A 106 3.08 -15.78 -8.69
N VAL A 107 4.13 -16.43 -9.18
CA VAL A 107 4.02 -17.51 -10.16
C VAL A 107 3.46 -18.76 -9.48
N VAL A 108 2.33 -19.26 -9.96
CA VAL A 108 1.58 -20.37 -9.34
C VAL A 108 2.37 -21.67 -9.28
N ALA A 109 3.23 -21.94 -10.26
CA ALA A 109 4.08 -23.13 -10.30
C ALA A 109 5.18 -23.13 -9.22
N GLU A 110 5.60 -21.95 -8.77
CA GLU A 110 6.70 -21.71 -7.84
C GLU A 110 6.23 -21.47 -6.39
N ALA A 111 4.91 -21.26 -6.21
CA ALA A 111 4.36 -20.91 -4.90
C ALA A 111 4.01 -22.15 -4.07
N ASP A 112 4.54 -22.20 -2.84
CA ASP A 112 4.28 -23.28 -1.88
C ASP A 112 2.88 -23.17 -1.24
N LYS A 113 2.31 -21.97 -1.17
CA LYS A 113 1.06 -21.67 -0.46
C LYS A 113 0.14 -20.80 -1.31
N LEU A 114 -0.78 -21.45 -2.01
CA LEU A 114 -1.81 -20.78 -2.84
C LEU A 114 -3.17 -20.68 -2.13
N GLU A 115 -3.23 -21.06 -0.85
CA GLU A 115 -4.41 -20.91 -0.02
C GLU A 115 -4.61 -19.46 0.40
N ALA A 116 -5.80 -19.14 0.90
CA ALA A 116 -6.17 -17.77 1.30
C ALA A 116 -5.15 -17.09 2.22
N ASP A 117 -4.56 -17.81 3.17
CA ASP A 117 -3.56 -17.24 4.10
C ASP A 117 -2.28 -16.80 3.38
N GLY A 118 -1.78 -17.60 2.44
CA GLY A 118 -0.61 -17.27 1.63
C GLY A 118 -0.88 -16.05 0.72
N LEU A 119 -2.06 -15.98 0.12
CA LEU A 119 -2.46 -14.86 -0.72
C LEU A 119 -2.71 -13.58 0.08
N VAL A 120 -3.33 -13.66 1.26
CA VAL A 120 -3.44 -12.52 2.17
C VAL A 120 -2.06 -11.99 2.55
N ASN A 121 -1.12 -12.89 2.89
CA ASN A 121 0.24 -12.49 3.22
C ASN A 121 0.93 -11.82 2.00
N PHE A 122 0.81 -12.41 0.80
CA PHE A 122 1.36 -11.84 -0.43
C PHE A 122 0.84 -10.41 -0.69
N ILE A 123 -0.49 -10.21 -0.57
CA ILE A 123 -1.10 -8.88 -0.70
C ILE A 123 -0.52 -7.94 0.36
N THR A 124 -0.56 -8.32 1.63
CA THR A 124 -0.26 -7.44 2.75
C THR A 124 1.21 -6.99 2.79
N VAL A 125 2.14 -7.88 2.43
CA VAL A 125 3.58 -7.53 2.41
C VAL A 125 3.96 -6.69 1.19
N ASN A 126 3.20 -6.79 0.10
CA ASN A 126 3.48 -6.09 -1.16
C ASN A 126 2.58 -4.87 -1.39
N GLU A 127 1.62 -4.58 -0.49
CA GLU A 127 0.69 -3.46 -0.61
C GLU A 127 1.40 -2.13 -0.32
N VAL A 128 1.89 -1.47 -1.38
CA VAL A 128 2.45 -0.12 -1.33
C VAL A 128 1.46 0.86 -1.95
N ARG A 129 1.04 1.85 -1.15
CA ARG A 129 0.04 2.86 -1.52
C ARG A 129 0.69 4.22 -1.75
N TYR A 130 -0.08 5.18 -2.28
CA TYR A 130 0.36 6.58 -2.41
C TYR A 130 0.85 7.17 -1.08
N ILE A 131 0.29 6.73 0.05
CA ILE A 131 0.89 6.95 1.36
C ILE A 131 0.76 5.68 2.20
N THR A 132 1.88 5.06 2.51
CA THR A 132 1.96 3.80 3.25
C THR A 132 2.38 4.07 4.70
N GLU A 133 1.63 3.57 5.68
CA GLU A 133 2.04 3.65 7.08
C GLU A 133 3.13 2.62 7.38
N TYR A 134 4.24 3.07 7.93
CA TYR A 134 5.38 2.24 8.27
C TYR A 134 5.09 1.34 9.49
N ASN A 135 5.28 0.05 9.32
CA ASN A 135 5.32 -0.96 10.36
C ASN A 135 6.14 -2.16 9.85
N GLN A 136 6.32 -3.20 10.69
CA GLN A 136 7.12 -4.38 10.34
C GLN A 136 6.66 -5.09 9.05
N VAL A 137 5.36 -5.09 8.78
CA VAL A 137 4.79 -5.78 7.61
C VAL A 137 4.98 -4.93 6.35
N THR A 138 4.56 -3.67 6.40
CA THR A 138 4.65 -2.75 5.25
C THR A 138 6.10 -2.39 4.89
N ALA A 139 7.03 -2.50 5.84
CA ALA A 139 8.46 -2.32 5.61
C ALA A 139 8.99 -3.24 4.50
N VAL A 140 8.45 -4.46 4.38
CA VAL A 140 8.88 -5.42 3.34
C VAL A 140 8.64 -4.84 1.95
N GLY A 141 7.42 -4.40 1.63
CA GLY A 141 7.08 -3.82 0.33
C GLY A 141 7.82 -2.50 0.07
N LEU A 142 7.98 -1.66 1.10
CA LEU A 142 8.70 -0.38 0.97
C LEU A 142 10.18 -0.58 0.61
N PHE A 143 10.87 -1.50 1.27
CA PHE A 143 12.30 -1.74 1.00
C PHE A 143 12.56 -2.59 -0.25
N ASN A 144 11.60 -3.44 -0.64
CA ASN A 144 11.69 -4.21 -1.88
C ASN A 144 11.33 -3.40 -3.13
N SER A 145 10.64 -2.26 -3.00
CA SER A 145 10.36 -1.39 -4.14
C SER A 145 11.65 -0.95 -4.85
N GLU A 146 11.59 -0.76 -6.16
CA GLU A 146 12.67 -0.16 -6.94
C GLU A 146 12.87 1.33 -6.61
N VAL A 147 11.84 1.99 -6.09
CA VAL A 147 11.91 3.39 -5.63
C VAL A 147 12.54 3.43 -4.25
N LYS A 148 13.81 3.82 -4.17
CA LYS A 148 14.60 3.85 -2.93
C LYS A 148 14.48 5.17 -2.15
N THR A 149 13.96 6.21 -2.76
CA THR A 149 13.78 7.51 -2.11
C THR A 149 12.42 7.57 -1.43
N HIS A 150 12.41 7.80 -0.12
CA HIS A 150 11.20 7.87 0.68
C HIS A 150 10.97 9.28 1.21
N LEU A 151 9.78 9.85 0.97
CA LEU A 151 9.31 11.03 1.68
C LEU A 151 8.62 10.57 2.96
N LEU A 152 9.18 10.93 4.11
CA LEU A 152 8.73 10.50 5.41
C LEU A 152 7.89 11.60 6.07
N LEU A 153 6.62 11.33 6.36
CA LEU A 153 5.81 12.15 7.26
C LEU A 153 5.87 11.53 8.65
N PHE A 154 6.53 12.21 9.57
CA PHE A 154 6.50 11.88 10.99
C PHE A 154 5.34 12.63 11.65
N ALA A 155 4.32 11.90 12.13
CA ALA A 155 3.15 12.47 12.77
C ALA A 155 2.60 11.56 13.85
N ASN A 156 1.98 12.12 14.89
CA ASN A 156 1.34 11.34 15.93
C ASN A 156 -0.12 11.04 15.54
N ARG A 157 -0.50 9.76 15.46
CA ARG A 157 -1.85 9.34 15.04
C ARG A 157 -2.98 9.97 15.88
N GLY A 158 -2.71 10.34 17.12
CA GLY A 158 -3.67 11.01 18.00
C GLY A 158 -3.72 12.55 17.88
N SER A 159 -2.89 13.17 17.02
CA SER A 159 -2.96 14.61 16.81
C SER A 159 -4.16 15.01 15.95
N ASN A 160 -4.70 16.21 16.18
CA ASN A 160 -5.91 16.69 15.50
C ASN A 160 -5.74 16.86 13.99
N ASP A 161 -4.52 17.13 13.54
CA ASP A 161 -4.14 17.40 12.16
C ASP A 161 -3.70 16.14 11.39
N PHE A 162 -3.57 14.98 12.07
CA PHE A 162 -3.04 13.76 11.50
C PHE A 162 -3.77 13.33 10.21
N SER A 163 -5.09 13.27 10.26
CA SER A 163 -5.90 12.82 9.11
C SER A 163 -5.79 13.78 7.93
N GLU A 164 -5.77 15.08 8.21
CA GLU A 164 -5.62 16.12 7.18
C GLU A 164 -4.24 16.08 6.53
N LEU A 165 -3.18 15.96 7.33
CA LEU A 165 -1.81 15.81 6.84
C LEU A 165 -1.66 14.58 5.95
N LYS A 166 -2.18 13.44 6.41
CA LYS A 166 -2.17 12.21 5.62
C LYS A 166 -2.89 12.38 4.28
N GLN A 167 -4.08 12.98 4.30
CA GLN A 167 -4.87 13.20 3.08
C GLN A 167 -4.17 14.15 2.11
N ARG A 168 -3.63 15.28 2.60
CA ARG A 168 -2.94 16.28 1.76
C ARG A 168 -1.69 15.69 1.11
N LEU A 169 -0.87 14.97 1.85
CA LEU A 169 0.34 14.34 1.30
C LEU A 169 0.01 13.15 0.40
N GLY A 170 -1.02 12.38 0.72
CA GLY A 170 -1.51 11.32 -0.18
C GLY A 170 -2.00 11.87 -1.52
N ALA A 171 -2.63 13.05 -1.52
CA ALA A 171 -3.03 13.73 -2.76
C ALA A 171 -1.85 14.29 -3.57
N LEU A 172 -0.72 14.61 -2.91
CA LEU A 172 0.51 15.06 -3.56
C LEU A 172 1.31 13.90 -4.17
N ALA A 173 1.24 12.72 -3.59
CA ALA A 173 2.08 11.57 -3.96
C ALA A 173 2.02 11.19 -5.45
N PRO A 174 0.88 11.25 -6.16
CA PRO A 174 0.82 10.95 -7.59
C PRO A 174 1.74 11.81 -8.48
N GLU A 175 2.08 13.04 -8.05
CA GLU A 175 3.01 13.91 -8.78
C GLU A 175 4.45 13.37 -8.78
N PHE A 176 4.76 12.47 -7.85
CA PHE A 176 6.08 11.92 -7.61
C PHE A 176 6.16 10.39 -7.80
N THR A 177 5.15 9.80 -8.45
CA THR A 177 5.13 8.36 -8.76
C THR A 177 6.44 7.94 -9.44
N GLY A 178 7.03 6.84 -8.96
CA GLY A 178 8.31 6.31 -9.44
C GLY A 178 9.56 7.09 -9.02
N LYS A 179 9.40 8.20 -8.28
CA LYS A 179 10.51 9.00 -7.74
C LYS A 179 10.57 8.95 -6.22
N PHE A 180 9.42 8.93 -5.56
CA PHE A 180 9.31 8.86 -4.11
C PHE A 180 8.23 7.87 -3.69
N LEU A 181 8.49 7.11 -2.65
CA LEU A 181 7.45 6.49 -1.83
C LEU A 181 7.11 7.43 -0.67
N PHE A 182 5.84 7.73 -0.48
CA PHE A 182 5.40 8.53 0.65
C PHE A 182 5.07 7.61 1.83
N VAL A 183 5.76 7.81 2.92
CA VAL A 183 5.72 6.92 4.09
C VAL A 183 5.31 7.71 5.34
N LEU A 184 4.27 7.23 6.01
CA LEU A 184 3.80 7.79 7.27
C LEU A 184 4.41 7.02 8.44
N ILE A 185 5.13 7.72 9.30
CA ILE A 185 5.72 7.17 10.51
C ILE A 185 4.96 7.72 11.73
N ASN A 186 4.21 6.84 12.41
CA ASN A 186 3.50 7.20 13.63
C ASN A 186 4.48 7.35 14.81
N GLY A 187 4.76 8.59 15.20
CA GLY A 187 5.70 8.90 16.27
C GLY A 187 5.21 8.59 17.68
N ALA A 188 3.93 8.25 17.85
CA ALA A 188 3.38 7.78 19.12
C ALA A 188 3.74 6.32 19.42
N LEU A 189 4.19 5.55 18.41
CA LEU A 189 4.56 4.16 18.58
C LEU A 189 6.03 4.03 18.99
N GLN A 190 6.28 3.34 20.11
CA GLN A 190 7.62 3.07 20.61
C GLN A 190 8.49 2.28 19.60
N SER A 191 7.87 1.41 18.79
CA SER A 191 8.56 0.68 17.71
C SER A 191 9.21 1.61 16.68
N ASN A 192 8.70 2.82 16.50
CA ASN A 192 9.19 3.80 15.54
C ASN A 192 10.21 4.79 16.13
N SER A 193 10.57 4.65 17.43
CA SER A 193 11.52 5.55 18.10
C SER A 193 12.90 5.57 17.42
N ARG A 194 13.35 4.45 16.86
CA ARG A 194 14.62 4.40 16.11
C ARG A 194 14.56 5.23 14.82
N SER A 195 13.46 5.19 14.11
CA SER A 195 13.26 5.99 12.89
C SER A 195 13.25 7.48 13.21
N LEU A 196 12.58 7.89 14.29
CA LEU A 196 12.64 9.28 14.77
C LEU A 196 14.06 9.66 15.15
N GLY A 197 14.73 8.84 15.98
CA GLY A 197 16.10 9.09 16.45
C GLY A 197 17.12 9.19 15.32
N TYR A 198 16.94 8.41 14.25
CA TYR A 198 17.77 8.50 13.05
C TYR A 198 17.71 9.91 12.43
N PHE A 199 16.55 10.56 12.46
CA PHE A 199 16.35 11.95 12.01
C PHE A 199 16.60 13.00 13.11
N GLY A 200 17.03 12.61 14.30
CA GLY A 200 17.23 13.50 15.44
C GLY A 200 15.92 14.05 16.02
N LEU A 201 14.79 13.38 15.76
CA LEU A 201 13.46 13.80 16.18
C LEU A 201 12.98 13.07 17.43
N LYS A 202 12.10 13.72 18.17
CA LYS A 202 11.32 13.16 19.28
C LYS A 202 9.83 13.32 18.96
N SER A 203 8.97 12.54 19.62
CA SER A 203 7.52 12.60 19.40
C SER A 203 6.90 13.99 19.63
N GLN A 204 7.51 14.80 20.47
CA GLN A 204 7.06 16.18 20.76
C GLN A 204 7.38 17.18 19.63
N ASP A 205 8.30 16.83 18.74
CA ASP A 205 8.74 17.70 17.62
C ASP A 205 7.82 17.60 16.39
N LEU A 206 6.84 16.68 16.44
CA LEU A 206 6.00 16.34 15.31
C LEU A 206 4.77 17.27 15.18
N PRO A 207 4.30 17.51 13.95
CA PRO A 207 4.65 16.83 12.71
C PRO A 207 5.93 17.35 12.06
N ARG A 208 6.68 16.47 11.39
CA ARG A 208 7.88 16.82 10.62
C ARG A 208 7.90 16.04 9.30
N VAL A 209 8.59 16.56 8.31
CA VAL A 209 8.80 15.90 7.02
C VAL A 209 10.28 15.74 6.76
N GLY A 210 10.68 14.57 6.26
CA GLY A 210 12.04 14.29 5.83
C GLY A 210 12.09 13.49 4.54
N ILE A 211 13.25 13.45 3.92
CA ILE A 211 13.56 12.54 2.82
C ILE A 211 14.63 11.57 3.30
N TYR A 212 14.47 10.31 2.97
CA TYR A 212 15.47 9.27 3.12
C TYR A 212 15.77 8.67 1.76
N ASP A 213 17.02 8.60 1.40
CA ASP A 213 17.49 7.95 0.19
C ASP A 213 18.21 6.64 0.55
N GLY A 214 17.58 5.51 0.21
CA GLY A 214 18.07 4.19 0.55
C GLY A 214 19.32 3.77 -0.21
N ASP A 215 19.60 4.37 -1.36
CA ASP A 215 20.79 4.04 -2.15
C ASP A 215 22.05 4.69 -1.57
N SER A 216 21.94 5.92 -1.09
CA SER A 216 23.07 6.68 -0.49
C SER A 216 23.11 6.62 1.03
N ASP A 217 22.08 6.08 1.68
CA ASP A 217 21.84 6.14 3.14
C ASP A 217 21.84 7.57 3.70
N MET A 218 21.41 8.53 2.87
CA MET A 218 21.37 9.93 3.22
C MET A 218 19.97 10.39 3.60
N LYS A 219 19.90 11.46 4.37
CA LYS A 219 18.66 12.01 4.88
C LYS A 219 18.64 13.53 4.87
N TRP A 220 17.45 14.09 4.69
CA TRP A 220 17.19 15.53 4.74
C TRP A 220 15.93 15.79 5.56
N LEU A 221 15.90 16.87 6.29
CA LEU A 221 14.70 17.35 6.98
C LEU A 221 14.21 18.63 6.33
N LEU A 222 12.92 18.71 6.11
CA LEU A 222 12.26 19.98 5.79
C LEU A 222 12.48 20.94 6.97
N PRO A 223 12.97 22.17 6.74
CA PRO A 223 13.12 23.19 7.79
C PRO A 223 11.83 23.34 8.61
N GLU A 224 11.99 23.69 9.88
CA GLU A 224 10.85 23.90 10.79
C GLU A 224 9.84 24.88 10.22
N GLY A 225 8.58 24.68 10.58
CA GLY A 225 7.46 25.49 10.12
C GLY A 225 6.29 24.61 9.66
N ASP A 226 5.32 25.24 9.06
CA ASP A 226 4.09 24.61 8.64
C ASP A 226 4.31 23.52 7.58
N VAL A 227 3.63 22.39 7.71
CA VAL A 227 3.68 21.27 6.73
C VAL A 227 2.60 21.51 5.68
N SER A 228 2.83 22.45 4.77
CA SER A 228 1.94 22.69 3.63
C SER A 228 2.32 21.84 2.41
N THR A 229 1.35 21.60 1.53
CA THR A 229 1.55 20.86 0.28
C THR A 229 2.60 21.51 -0.60
N GLU A 230 2.61 22.85 -0.68
CA GLU A 230 3.54 23.64 -1.48
C GLU A 230 4.98 23.47 -0.99
N ARG A 231 5.21 23.60 0.33
CA ARG A 231 6.55 23.44 0.90
C ARG A 231 7.07 22.03 0.72
N VAL A 232 6.22 21.01 0.88
CA VAL A 232 6.61 19.60 0.65
C VAL A 232 6.92 19.37 -0.82
N ARG A 233 6.11 19.91 -1.74
CA ARG A 233 6.37 19.83 -3.19
C ARG A 233 7.72 20.45 -3.56
N GLU A 234 8.00 21.65 -3.08
CA GLU A 234 9.27 22.34 -3.31
C GLU A 234 10.45 21.55 -2.75
N PHE A 235 10.30 20.96 -1.57
CA PHE A 235 11.32 20.12 -0.94
C PHE A 235 11.64 18.86 -1.77
N CYS A 236 10.62 18.16 -2.25
CA CYS A 236 10.80 17.02 -3.16
C CYS A 236 11.46 17.45 -4.49
N GLN A 237 11.03 18.58 -5.05
CA GLN A 237 11.62 19.09 -6.29
C GLN A 237 13.08 19.53 -6.10
N ALA A 238 13.40 20.15 -4.97
CA ALA A 238 14.78 20.55 -4.64
C ALA A 238 15.67 19.31 -4.48
N PHE A 239 15.17 18.23 -3.87
CA PHE A 239 15.89 16.95 -3.82
C PHE A 239 16.17 16.40 -5.23
N VAL A 240 15.14 16.32 -6.09
CA VAL A 240 15.28 15.81 -7.47
C VAL A 240 16.28 16.63 -8.29
N ARG A 241 16.41 17.93 -8.03
CA ARG A 241 17.43 18.80 -8.68
C ARG A 241 18.81 18.70 -8.06
N GLY A 242 18.97 18.03 -6.90
CA GLY A 242 20.23 18.00 -6.16
C GLY A 242 20.56 19.28 -5.39
N ASP A 243 19.56 20.14 -5.13
CA ASP A 243 19.75 21.45 -4.46
C ASP A 243 19.80 21.33 -2.92
N LEU A 244 19.44 20.17 -2.34
CA LEU A 244 19.40 20.00 -0.90
C LEU A 244 20.80 19.78 -0.32
N LYS A 245 21.13 20.55 0.71
CA LYS A 245 22.36 20.33 1.51
C LYS A 245 22.10 19.21 2.52
N GLU A 246 23.06 18.30 2.65
CA GLU A 246 23.01 17.22 3.64
C GLU A 246 22.82 17.77 5.06
N VAL A 247 21.96 17.09 5.83
CA VAL A 247 21.92 17.29 7.28
C VAL A 247 23.10 16.50 7.86
N LYS A 248 24.23 17.17 8.09
CA LYS A 248 25.35 16.57 8.82
C LYS A 248 24.87 16.11 10.19
N GLN A 249 25.14 14.85 10.53
CA GLN A 249 24.90 14.34 11.87
C GLN A 249 25.73 15.15 12.88
N ALA A 250 25.08 15.91 13.71
CA ALA A 250 25.70 16.40 14.95
C ALA A 250 25.85 15.18 15.88
N GLY A 251 27.00 14.50 15.84
CA GLY A 251 27.24 13.38 16.76
C GLY A 251 28.23 12.30 16.33
N ALA A 252 28.92 12.42 15.19
CA ALA A 252 29.93 11.44 14.79
C ALA A 252 31.40 11.84 15.05
N GLU A 253 31.62 12.96 15.75
CA GLU A 253 32.98 13.41 16.16
C GLU A 253 33.23 13.21 17.67
N ALA A 254 33.07 11.98 18.17
CA ALA A 254 33.58 11.70 19.52
C ALA A 254 33.85 10.19 19.66
N LYS A 255 34.74 9.63 18.85
CA LYS A 255 35.46 8.36 19.15
C LYS A 255 36.62 8.17 18.18
N THR A 256 37.61 9.06 18.25
CA THR A 256 38.97 8.73 17.86
C THR A 256 39.92 9.61 18.65
N GLU A 257 40.12 9.25 19.89
CA GLU A 257 41.32 9.54 20.71
C GLU A 257 41.17 8.78 22.04
N LEU A 258 41.69 7.58 22.09
CA LEU A 258 42.50 7.01 23.18
C LEU A 258 42.83 5.55 22.81
#